data_c7f8afb3cad8695d6bf8476005e12fe8
#
_entry.id   c7f8afb3cad8695d6bf8476005e12fe8
#
_cell.length_a   1.000
_cell.length_b   1.000
_cell.length_c   1.000
_cell.angle_alpha   90.00
_cell.angle_beta   90.00
_cell.angle_gamma   90.00
#
_symmetry.space_group_name_H-M   'P 1'
#
loop_
_entity.id
_entity.type
_entity.pdbx_description
1 polymer ?
#
loop_
_entity_poly.entity_id
_entity_poly.type
_entity_poly.pdbx_seq_one_letter_code
_entity_poly.pdbx_strand_id
1 'polypeptide(L)'
;MNVQEYLEWHGNLGHDEFYNMCPDLADPNAIGLQHIGNIELPELGDIELTGKNADWRGVTHKYFAYSDDKLTDWAKQKWPELKFIKAKIQVQPDGVKVPAHLDLLGDYLTSVCKEIPWLKKVKHTLENPGIDICQMIVAMEDQLPGQVFAFSDQEWNWKKGDCIRINTWRALHWTENNSGVDRPMIKITGIKEISKKTNVIT
;
A
#
# COMPACT_ATOMS: atom_id res chain seq x y z
N MET A 1 -17.18 11.59 2.68
CA MET A 1 -17.45 11.09 1.30
C MET A 1 -17.40 9.59 1.37
N ASN A 2 -18.47 8.88 1.04
CA ASN A 2 -18.44 7.42 0.98
C ASN A 2 -17.83 6.95 -0.36
N VAL A 3 -17.55 5.64 -0.49
CA VAL A 3 -16.93 5.09 -1.71
C VAL A 3 -17.75 5.37 -2.96
N GLN A 4 -19.08 5.27 -2.86
CA GLN A 4 -20.00 5.53 -3.97
C GLN A 4 -19.91 7.00 -4.43
N GLU A 5 -19.98 7.94 -3.50
CA GLU A 5 -19.84 9.37 -3.77
C GLU A 5 -18.47 9.69 -4.37
N TYR A 6 -17.41 9.00 -3.93
CA TYR A 6 -16.08 9.18 -4.47
C TYR A 6 -15.97 8.67 -5.91
N LEU A 7 -16.51 7.49 -6.20
CA LEU A 7 -16.53 6.89 -7.54
C LEU A 7 -17.34 7.72 -8.52
N GLU A 8 -18.47 8.25 -8.09
CA GLU A 8 -19.32 9.17 -8.87
C GLU A 8 -18.63 10.51 -9.13
N TRP A 9 -17.92 11.04 -8.14
CA TRP A 9 -17.18 12.29 -8.28
C TRP A 9 -15.98 12.18 -9.22
N HIS A 10 -15.27 11.06 -9.20
CA HIS A 10 -14.18 10.78 -10.14
C HIS A 10 -14.63 10.35 -11.53
N GLY A 11 -15.93 10.15 -11.75
CA GLY A 11 -16.69 10.37 -12.98
C GLY A 11 -16.37 9.50 -14.20
N ASN A 12 -15.41 8.58 -14.17
CA ASN A 12 -15.01 7.84 -15.37
C ASN A 12 -14.79 6.32 -15.19
N LEU A 13 -15.01 5.82 -14.01
CA LEU A 13 -14.92 4.38 -13.77
C LEU A 13 -16.31 3.92 -13.39
N GLY A 14 -16.98 3.25 -14.32
CA GLY A 14 -18.24 2.59 -14.00
C GLY A 14 -18.02 1.71 -12.78
N HIS A 15 -18.81 1.93 -11.73
CA HIS A 15 -18.82 1.12 -10.51
C HIS A 15 -18.81 -0.38 -10.86
N ASP A 16 -19.58 -0.76 -11.86
CA ASP A 16 -19.69 -2.13 -12.36
C ASP A 16 -18.42 -2.63 -13.03
N GLU A 17 -17.67 -1.78 -13.76
CA GLU A 17 -16.40 -2.19 -14.37
C GLU A 17 -15.32 -2.49 -13.33
N PHE A 18 -15.26 -1.69 -12.27
CA PHE A 18 -14.30 -1.91 -11.20
C PHE A 18 -14.62 -3.21 -10.42
N TYR A 19 -15.87 -3.39 -10.01
CA TYR A 19 -16.30 -4.59 -9.28
C TYR A 19 -16.30 -5.83 -10.18
N ASN A 20 -16.61 -5.72 -11.46
CA ASN A 20 -16.52 -6.82 -12.42
C ASN A 20 -15.08 -7.28 -12.69
N MET A 21 -14.09 -6.43 -12.49
CA MET A 21 -12.68 -6.82 -12.59
C MET A 21 -12.12 -7.50 -11.32
N CYS A 22 -12.70 -7.23 -10.16
CA CYS A 22 -12.24 -7.74 -8.86
C CYS A 22 -13.40 -8.08 -7.92
N PRO A 23 -14.45 -8.80 -8.39
CA PRO A 23 -15.66 -9.03 -7.58
C PRO A 23 -15.38 -9.75 -6.27
N ASP A 24 -14.35 -10.60 -6.24
CA ASP A 24 -13.98 -11.42 -5.08
C ASP A 24 -12.94 -10.76 -4.15
N LEU A 25 -12.41 -9.60 -4.52
CA LEU A 25 -11.29 -8.97 -3.81
C LEU A 25 -11.70 -7.77 -2.96
N ALA A 26 -12.70 -7.00 -3.40
CA ALA A 26 -13.17 -5.86 -2.63
C ALA A 26 -14.14 -6.31 -1.54
N ASP A 27 -13.69 -6.24 -0.30
CA ASP A 27 -14.54 -6.48 0.86
C ASP A 27 -15.00 -5.11 1.41
N PRO A 28 -16.31 -4.77 1.31
CA PRO A 28 -16.83 -3.50 1.81
C PRO A 28 -16.70 -3.35 3.34
N ASN A 29 -16.47 -4.45 4.04
CA ASN A 29 -16.24 -4.46 5.49
C ASN A 29 -14.75 -4.56 5.86
N ALA A 30 -13.85 -4.56 4.87
CA ALA A 30 -12.43 -4.63 5.16
C ALA A 30 -11.96 -3.35 5.88
N ILE A 31 -11.26 -3.55 6.99
CA ILE A 31 -10.54 -2.46 7.65
C ILE A 31 -9.38 -2.07 6.74
N GLY A 32 -9.41 -0.86 6.20
CA GLY A 32 -8.44 -0.37 5.23
C GLY A 32 -7.09 -0.09 5.85
N LEU A 33 -7.06 0.48 7.06
CA LEU A 33 -5.83 0.81 7.77
C LEU A 33 -5.90 0.45 9.24
N GLN A 34 -4.72 0.16 9.80
CA GLN A 34 -4.52 -0.04 11.22
C GLN A 34 -3.31 0.79 11.68
N HIS A 35 -3.48 1.63 12.69
CA HIS A 35 -2.39 2.37 13.29
C HIS A 35 -1.40 1.42 13.98
N ILE A 36 -0.12 1.58 13.65
CA ILE A 36 0.99 0.84 14.28
C ILE A 36 1.64 1.71 15.36
N GLY A 37 1.73 3.01 15.14
CA GLY A 37 2.34 3.99 16.03
C GLY A 37 3.28 4.91 15.30
N ASN A 38 4.07 5.65 16.04
CA ASN A 38 5.12 6.52 15.49
C ASN A 38 6.46 5.77 15.53
N ILE A 39 7.21 5.82 14.44
CA ILE A 39 8.51 5.16 14.30
C ILE A 39 9.58 6.14 13.85
N GLU A 40 10.80 5.91 14.34
CA GLU A 40 11.96 6.65 13.91
C GLU A 40 12.27 6.39 12.44
N LEU A 41 12.41 7.46 11.67
CA LEU A 41 12.73 7.39 10.24
C LEU A 41 14.19 6.98 10.02
N PRO A 42 14.51 6.34 8.87
CA PRO A 42 15.89 6.04 8.54
C PRO A 42 16.68 7.32 8.25
N GLU A 43 17.94 7.34 8.64
CA GLU A 43 18.88 8.34 8.16
C GLU A 43 19.28 8.00 6.71
N LEU A 44 18.61 8.64 5.78
CA LEU A 44 18.91 8.55 4.36
C LEU A 44 19.76 9.77 4.02
N GLY A 45 20.94 9.54 3.43
CA GLY A 45 21.73 10.62 2.84
C GLY A 45 21.01 11.24 1.62
N ASP A 46 21.77 11.82 0.71
CA ASP A 46 21.20 12.28 -0.55
C ASP A 46 20.57 11.12 -1.31
N ILE A 47 19.28 11.24 -1.64
CA ILE A 47 18.54 10.23 -2.39
C ILE A 47 18.26 10.71 -3.80
N GLU A 48 18.57 9.88 -4.78
CA GLU A 48 18.21 10.12 -6.17
C GLU A 48 16.86 9.46 -6.47
N LEU A 49 15.87 10.29 -6.74
CA LEU A 49 14.52 9.83 -7.08
C LEU A 49 14.45 9.49 -8.57
N THR A 50 14.01 8.29 -8.88
CA THR A 50 13.71 7.86 -10.24
C THR A 50 12.25 8.08 -10.57
N GLY A 51 11.98 8.83 -11.64
CA GLY A 51 10.62 9.01 -12.15
C GLY A 51 10.02 7.68 -12.64
N LYS A 52 8.80 7.40 -12.26
CA LYS A 52 8.02 6.23 -12.64
C LYS A 52 6.67 6.68 -13.19
N ASN A 53 6.16 5.94 -14.15
CA ASN A 53 4.78 6.07 -14.59
C ASN A 53 4.03 4.81 -14.14
N ALA A 54 2.88 5.00 -13.56
CA ALA A 54 1.93 3.92 -13.31
C ALA A 54 0.69 4.19 -14.16
N ASP A 55 0.46 3.35 -15.14
CA ASP A 55 -0.76 3.40 -15.94
C ASP A 55 -1.84 2.63 -15.22
N TRP A 56 -2.92 3.32 -14.95
CA TRP A 56 -4.07 2.72 -14.33
C TRP A 56 -5.32 3.05 -15.17
N ARG A 57 -5.89 2.06 -15.84
CA ARG A 57 -7.08 2.18 -16.70
C ARG A 57 -7.02 3.38 -17.66
N GLY A 58 -5.88 3.57 -18.34
CA GLY A 58 -5.70 4.65 -19.29
C GLY A 58 -5.38 6.02 -18.69
N VAL A 59 -5.26 6.11 -17.37
CA VAL A 59 -4.77 7.30 -16.68
C VAL A 59 -3.35 7.04 -16.23
N THR A 60 -2.41 7.80 -16.80
CA THR A 60 -0.99 7.72 -16.39
C THR A 60 -0.76 8.60 -15.18
N HIS A 61 -0.36 7.98 -14.07
CA HIS A 61 0.07 8.69 -12.87
C HIS A 61 1.59 8.75 -12.83
N LYS A 62 2.12 9.95 -12.67
CA LYS A 62 3.54 10.14 -12.39
C LYS A 62 3.79 10.03 -10.90
N TYR A 63 4.83 9.32 -10.53
CA TYR A 63 5.39 9.34 -9.18
C TYR A 63 6.89 9.15 -9.25
N PHE A 64 7.57 9.49 -8.16
CA PHE A 64 9.00 9.23 -8.05
C PHE A 64 9.23 8.16 -6.99
N ALA A 65 10.26 7.37 -7.18
CA ALA A 65 10.59 6.31 -6.25
C ALA A 65 12.10 6.21 -6.03
N TYR A 66 12.44 5.80 -4.83
CA TYR A 66 13.80 5.42 -4.44
C TYR A 66 13.74 4.12 -3.64
N SER A 67 14.67 3.23 -3.90
CA SER A 67 14.85 2.02 -3.09
C SER A 67 16.31 1.60 -3.13
N ASP A 68 16.84 1.22 -1.99
CA ASP A 68 18.18 0.65 -1.84
C ASP A 68 18.22 -0.39 -0.72
N ASP A 69 19.40 -0.98 -0.55
CA ASP A 69 19.62 -1.97 0.51
C ASP A 69 19.56 -1.33 1.90
N LYS A 70 20.03 -0.08 2.08
CA LYS A 70 20.01 0.62 3.36
C LYS A 70 18.60 0.83 3.88
N LEU A 71 17.68 1.27 3.00
CA LEU A 71 16.27 1.41 3.34
C LEU A 71 15.61 0.07 3.64
N THR A 72 15.96 -0.96 2.85
CA THR A 72 15.46 -2.32 3.06
C THR A 72 15.98 -2.91 4.37
N ASP A 73 17.23 -2.69 4.72
CA ASP A 73 17.82 -3.18 5.97
C ASP A 73 17.26 -2.46 7.20
N TRP A 74 16.99 -1.16 7.10
CA TRP A 74 16.24 -0.44 8.12
C TRP A 74 14.84 -1.06 8.34
N ALA A 75 14.12 -1.37 7.26
CA ALA A 75 12.81 -2.01 7.36
C ALA A 75 12.89 -3.41 7.99
N LYS A 76 13.91 -4.21 7.68
CA LYS A 76 14.15 -5.52 8.32
C LYS A 76 14.43 -5.41 9.82
N GLN A 77 15.13 -4.35 10.24
CA GLN A 77 15.39 -4.10 11.67
C GLN A 77 14.10 -3.71 12.43
N LYS A 78 13.24 -2.93 11.81
CA LYS A 78 11.97 -2.50 12.43
C LYS A 78 10.91 -3.62 12.48
N TRP A 79 10.91 -4.53 11.48
CA TRP A 79 9.97 -5.66 11.37
C TRP A 79 10.68 -6.98 11.12
N PRO A 80 11.42 -7.51 12.11
CA PRO A 80 12.23 -8.73 11.95
C PRO A 80 11.40 -10.00 11.70
N GLU A 81 10.09 -9.96 12.02
CA GLU A 81 9.16 -11.06 11.74
C GLU A 81 8.74 -11.16 10.27
N LEU A 82 8.99 -10.13 9.48
CA LEU A 82 8.65 -10.15 8.06
C LEU A 82 9.78 -10.76 7.23
N LYS A 83 9.39 -11.59 6.28
CA LYS A 83 10.27 -12.16 5.24
C LYS A 83 10.06 -11.45 3.91
N PHE A 84 11.04 -11.53 3.02
CA PHE A 84 10.98 -10.96 1.67
C PHE A 84 10.62 -9.48 1.65
N ILE A 85 11.14 -8.73 2.61
CA ILE A 85 10.88 -7.31 2.75
C ILE A 85 11.40 -6.56 1.53
N LYS A 86 10.54 -5.67 1.00
CA LYS A 86 10.89 -4.60 0.09
C LYS A 86 10.45 -3.29 0.66
N ALA A 87 11.35 -2.33 0.68
CA ALA A 87 11.07 -0.97 1.10
C ALA A 87 11.38 0.01 -0.04
N LYS A 88 10.54 1.01 -0.21
CA LYS A 88 10.77 2.11 -1.15
C LYS A 88 10.23 3.41 -0.59
N ILE A 89 10.88 4.51 -0.91
CA ILE A 89 10.25 5.83 -0.82
C ILE A 89 9.41 6.00 -2.08
N GLN A 90 8.18 6.41 -1.91
CA GLN A 90 7.29 6.79 -2.99
C GLN A 90 6.89 8.23 -2.79
N VAL A 91 7.13 9.06 -3.80
CA VAL A 91 6.81 10.49 -3.77
C VAL A 91 5.66 10.73 -4.73
N GLN A 92 4.55 11.22 -4.21
CA GLN A 92 3.43 11.68 -5.01
C GLN A 92 3.60 13.17 -5.29
N PRO A 93 3.77 13.58 -6.57
CA PRO A 93 3.90 14.98 -6.92
C PRO A 93 2.65 15.79 -6.56
N ASP A 94 2.83 17.10 -6.39
CA ASP A 94 1.72 18.03 -6.28
C ASP A 94 0.81 17.97 -7.50
N GLY A 95 -0.49 18.18 -7.29
CA GLY A 95 -1.53 18.10 -8.31
C GLY A 95 -1.92 16.68 -8.73
N VAL A 96 -1.26 15.63 -8.21
CA VAL A 96 -1.56 14.24 -8.58
C VAL A 96 -2.67 13.66 -7.71
N LYS A 97 -3.68 13.10 -8.39
CA LYS A 97 -4.76 12.32 -7.79
C LYS A 97 -4.67 10.88 -8.28
N VAL A 98 -4.72 9.93 -7.37
CA VAL A 98 -4.82 8.50 -7.66
C VAL A 98 -6.23 8.06 -7.31
N PRO A 99 -7.04 7.64 -8.29
CA PRO A 99 -8.43 7.25 -8.05
C PRO A 99 -8.54 6.01 -7.16
N ALA A 100 -9.74 5.74 -6.66
CA ALA A 100 -10.01 4.57 -5.84
C ALA A 100 -9.65 3.27 -6.58
N HIS A 101 -8.86 2.42 -5.94
CA HIS A 101 -8.36 1.17 -6.50
C HIS A 101 -8.00 0.17 -5.42
N LEU A 102 -7.73 -1.07 -5.86
CA LEU A 102 -7.08 -2.10 -5.06
C LEU A 102 -5.67 -2.34 -5.60
N ASP A 103 -4.71 -2.50 -4.72
CA ASP A 103 -3.34 -2.92 -5.10
C ASP A 103 -3.31 -4.43 -5.37
N LEU A 104 -3.02 -4.82 -6.59
CA LEU A 104 -2.88 -6.25 -6.93
C LEU A 104 -1.53 -6.83 -6.52
N LEU A 105 -0.59 -6.03 -6.03
CA LEU A 105 0.76 -6.42 -5.60
C LEU A 105 1.55 -7.26 -6.62
N GLY A 106 1.19 -7.17 -7.91
CA GLY A 106 1.68 -8.05 -8.96
C GLY A 106 3.21 -8.10 -9.06
N ASP A 107 3.87 -6.96 -9.02
CA ASP A 107 5.33 -6.87 -9.11
C ASP A 107 6.01 -7.47 -7.88
N TYR A 108 5.47 -7.20 -6.68
CA TYR A 108 5.98 -7.75 -5.45
C TYR A 108 5.83 -9.29 -5.46
N LEU A 109 4.63 -9.79 -5.72
CA LEU A 109 4.36 -11.22 -5.77
C LEU A 109 5.19 -11.93 -6.85
N THR A 110 5.35 -11.33 -8.02
CA THR A 110 6.19 -11.89 -9.09
C THR A 110 7.63 -12.03 -8.66
N SER A 111 8.16 -11.06 -7.92
CA SER A 111 9.54 -11.13 -7.41
C SER A 111 9.71 -12.20 -6.34
N VAL A 112 8.76 -12.31 -5.41
CA VAL A 112 8.79 -13.27 -4.31
C VAL A 112 8.49 -14.68 -4.78
N CYS A 113 7.64 -14.87 -5.80
CA CYS A 113 7.35 -16.19 -6.36
C CYS A 113 8.56 -16.88 -7.01
N LYS A 114 9.63 -16.15 -7.30
CA LYS A 114 10.89 -16.77 -7.72
C LYS A 114 11.52 -17.56 -6.56
N GLU A 115 11.37 -17.07 -5.34
CA GLU A 115 11.91 -17.66 -4.11
C GLU A 115 10.92 -18.60 -3.44
N ILE A 116 9.62 -18.34 -3.61
CA ILE A 116 8.52 -19.16 -3.06
C ILE A 116 7.58 -19.58 -4.20
N PRO A 117 7.93 -20.64 -4.97
CA PRO A 117 7.20 -21.03 -6.18
C PRO A 117 5.70 -21.34 -5.96
N TRP A 118 5.32 -21.82 -4.78
CA TRP A 118 3.92 -22.14 -4.48
C TRP A 118 3.01 -20.89 -4.35
N LEU A 119 3.57 -19.71 -4.08
CA LEU A 119 2.83 -18.44 -4.10
C LEU A 119 2.24 -18.10 -5.47
N LYS A 120 2.79 -18.67 -6.57
CA LYS A 120 2.18 -18.51 -7.90
C LYS A 120 0.74 -19.00 -7.95
N LYS A 121 0.40 -20.02 -7.15
CA LYS A 121 -0.97 -20.54 -7.06
C LYS A 121 -1.91 -19.65 -6.25
N VAL A 122 -1.35 -18.77 -5.43
CA VAL A 122 -2.09 -17.83 -4.57
C VAL A 122 -2.44 -16.54 -5.29
N LYS A 123 -1.99 -16.35 -6.53
CA LYS A 123 -2.18 -15.11 -7.30
C LYS A 123 -3.67 -14.68 -7.46
N HIS A 124 -4.61 -15.58 -7.22
CA HIS A 124 -6.04 -15.33 -7.30
C HIS A 124 -6.80 -15.55 -5.98
N THR A 125 -6.15 -16.12 -4.98
CA THR A 125 -6.76 -16.31 -3.65
C THR A 125 -5.78 -15.81 -2.61
N LEU A 126 -5.90 -14.54 -2.24
CA LEU A 126 -5.16 -13.92 -1.13
C LEU A 126 -5.51 -14.57 0.24
N GLU A 127 -6.27 -15.63 0.21
CA GLU A 127 -6.63 -16.47 1.35
C GLU A 127 -5.70 -17.68 1.47
N ASN A 128 -4.41 -17.43 1.65
CA ASN A 128 -3.57 -18.51 2.14
C ASN A 128 -3.62 -18.50 3.67
N PRO A 129 -4.18 -19.54 4.30
CA PRO A 129 -4.30 -19.59 5.75
C PRO A 129 -2.94 -19.65 6.48
N GLY A 130 -1.82 -19.73 5.76
CA GLY A 130 -0.48 -19.81 6.33
C GLY A 130 0.39 -18.58 6.17
N ILE A 131 -0.05 -17.57 5.42
CA ILE A 131 0.71 -16.34 5.20
C ILE A 131 -0.16 -15.10 5.29
N ASP A 132 0.47 -13.99 5.65
CA ASP A 132 -0.12 -12.67 5.69
C ASP A 132 0.82 -11.70 4.96
N ILE A 133 0.32 -11.04 3.92
CA ILE A 133 1.08 -10.01 3.21
C ILE A 133 0.86 -8.70 3.96
N CYS A 134 1.92 -8.23 4.59
CA CYS A 134 1.91 -6.98 5.33
C CYS A 134 2.39 -5.84 4.44
N GLN A 135 1.58 -4.83 4.32
CA GLN A 135 1.98 -3.55 3.75
C GLN A 135 1.91 -2.48 4.82
N MET A 136 2.95 -1.65 4.88
CA MET A 136 3.01 -0.52 5.80
C MET A 136 3.38 0.73 5.06
N ILE A 137 2.81 1.83 5.51
CA ILE A 137 3.16 3.18 5.06
C ILE A 137 3.66 3.96 6.27
N VAL A 138 4.78 4.66 6.07
CA VAL A 138 5.34 5.55 7.06
C VAL A 138 5.39 6.97 6.49
N ALA A 139 4.82 7.91 7.20
CA ALA A 139 4.84 9.31 6.83
C ALA A 139 6.23 9.90 7.05
N MET A 140 6.83 10.48 6.02
CA MET A 140 8.14 11.12 6.12
C MET A 140 8.06 12.57 6.58
N GLU A 141 6.88 13.18 6.48
CA GLU A 141 6.61 14.58 6.83
C GLU A 141 5.21 14.68 7.45
N ASP A 142 4.91 15.81 8.09
CA ASP A 142 3.56 16.11 8.57
C ASP A 142 2.60 16.29 7.39
N GLN A 143 1.35 15.90 7.58
CA GLN A 143 0.30 16.13 6.60
C GLN A 143 0.06 17.63 6.40
N LEU A 144 -0.01 18.04 5.14
CA LEU A 144 -0.35 19.40 4.76
C LEU A 144 -1.81 19.49 4.24
N PRO A 145 -2.44 20.65 4.35
CA PRO A 145 -3.75 20.89 3.71
C PRO A 145 -3.71 20.52 2.23
N GLY A 146 -4.73 19.81 1.74
CA GLY A 146 -4.80 19.34 0.36
C GLY A 146 -4.17 17.95 0.13
N GLN A 147 -3.56 17.35 1.13
CA GLN A 147 -3.11 15.97 1.07
C GLN A 147 -4.16 15.03 1.66
N VAL A 148 -4.52 14.00 0.89
CA VAL A 148 -5.49 12.97 1.30
C VAL A 148 -4.87 11.59 1.11
N PHE A 149 -5.08 10.72 2.07
CA PHE A 149 -4.92 9.28 1.95
C PHE A 149 -6.10 8.62 2.65
N ALA A 150 -6.97 8.04 1.86
CA ALA A 150 -8.24 7.54 2.35
C ALA A 150 -8.50 6.10 1.92
N PHE A 151 -9.30 5.42 2.70
CA PHE A 151 -9.82 4.07 2.49
C PHE A 151 -11.34 4.12 2.49
N SER A 152 -11.98 3.02 2.09
CA SER A 152 -13.45 2.92 2.07
C SER A 152 -14.11 3.19 3.43
N ASP A 153 -13.41 2.94 4.51
CA ASP A 153 -13.90 3.04 5.89
C ASP A 153 -13.39 4.26 6.65
N GLN A 154 -12.26 4.84 6.26
CA GLN A 154 -11.64 5.94 7.01
C GLN A 154 -10.60 6.72 6.21
N GLU A 155 -10.33 7.95 6.63
CA GLU A 155 -9.23 8.77 6.15
C GLU A 155 -8.08 8.75 7.14
N TRP A 156 -6.85 8.68 6.64
CA TRP A 156 -5.66 8.76 7.47
C TRP A 156 -5.22 10.22 7.62
N ASN A 157 -5.16 10.66 8.87
CA ASN A 157 -4.53 11.92 9.25
C ASN A 157 -3.22 11.58 9.97
N TRP A 158 -2.12 12.16 9.51
CA TRP A 158 -0.80 11.74 9.97
C TRP A 158 0.12 12.87 10.40
N LYS A 159 1.09 12.50 11.21
CA LYS A 159 2.29 13.25 11.55
C LYS A 159 3.52 12.51 11.05
N LYS A 160 4.63 13.23 10.93
CA LYS A 160 5.92 12.64 10.59
C LYS A 160 6.25 11.47 11.52
N GLY A 161 6.66 10.35 10.92
CA GLY A 161 6.95 9.11 11.62
C GLY A 161 5.73 8.22 11.88
N ASP A 162 4.50 8.70 11.69
CA ASP A 162 3.34 7.84 11.86
C ASP A 162 3.37 6.70 10.86
N CYS A 163 3.12 5.49 11.39
CA CYS A 163 3.10 4.26 10.63
C CYS A 163 1.73 3.62 10.71
N ILE A 164 1.22 3.24 9.56
CA ILE A 164 0.01 2.43 9.43
C ILE A 164 0.31 1.13 8.68
N ARG A 165 -0.38 0.08 9.07
CA ARG A 165 -0.57 -1.09 8.22
C ARG A 165 -1.78 -0.89 7.34
N ILE A 166 -1.66 -1.21 6.08
CA ILE A 166 -2.71 -1.02 5.08
C ILE A 166 -3.13 -2.36 4.47
N ASN A 167 -4.42 -2.45 4.12
CA ASN A 167 -5.02 -3.62 3.49
C ASN A 167 -5.48 -3.28 2.07
N THR A 168 -4.53 -2.86 1.23
CA THR A 168 -4.81 -2.30 -0.09
C THR A 168 -5.35 -3.30 -1.11
N TRP A 169 -5.26 -4.60 -0.84
CA TRP A 169 -5.80 -5.64 -1.73
C TRP A 169 -7.25 -6.05 -1.42
N ARG A 170 -7.82 -5.55 -0.30
CA ARG A 170 -9.22 -5.78 0.07
C ARG A 170 -10.01 -4.51 0.24
N ALA A 171 -9.39 -3.45 0.77
CA ALA A 171 -10.02 -2.17 0.98
C ALA A 171 -9.70 -1.21 -0.15
N LEU A 172 -10.72 -0.63 -0.75
CA LEU A 172 -10.56 0.45 -1.69
C LEU A 172 -9.85 1.62 -1.03
N HIS A 173 -8.87 2.18 -1.73
CA HIS A 173 -8.14 3.33 -1.24
C HIS A 173 -7.82 4.31 -2.37
N TRP A 174 -7.62 5.56 -2.02
CA TRP A 174 -7.24 6.62 -2.95
C TRP A 174 -6.35 7.65 -2.28
N THR A 175 -5.66 8.43 -3.10
CA THR A 175 -4.77 9.46 -2.60
C THR A 175 -4.86 10.72 -3.45
N GLU A 176 -4.77 11.88 -2.81
CA GLU A 176 -4.64 13.18 -3.47
C GLU A 176 -3.49 13.97 -2.87
N ASN A 177 -2.85 14.75 -3.71
CA ASN A 177 -1.88 15.74 -3.27
C ASN A 177 -2.10 17.05 -4.03
N ASN A 178 -2.70 18.02 -3.36
CA ASN A 178 -2.94 19.38 -3.84
C ASN A 178 -2.39 20.39 -2.82
N SER A 179 -1.23 20.10 -2.26
CA SER A 179 -0.65 20.89 -1.15
C SER A 179 0.37 21.93 -1.59
N GLY A 180 0.71 21.96 -2.87
CA GLY A 180 1.77 22.81 -3.42
C GLY A 180 3.18 22.23 -3.30
N VAL A 181 3.32 21.03 -2.68
CA VAL A 181 4.61 20.35 -2.53
C VAL A 181 4.46 18.84 -2.76
N ASP A 182 5.54 18.18 -3.13
CA ASP A 182 5.59 16.74 -3.27
C ASP A 182 5.44 16.04 -1.92
N ARG A 183 4.78 14.89 -1.89
CA ARG A 183 4.50 14.10 -0.69
C ARG A 183 5.30 12.80 -0.66
N PRO A 184 6.38 12.72 0.13
CA PRO A 184 7.15 11.49 0.30
C PRO A 184 6.56 10.59 1.37
N MET A 185 6.52 9.28 1.10
CA MET A 185 6.17 8.25 2.08
C MET A 185 7.05 7.01 1.89
N ILE A 186 7.37 6.30 2.96
CA ILE A 186 8.02 5.00 2.86
C ILE A 186 6.93 3.93 2.77
N LYS A 187 6.96 3.15 1.69
CA LYS A 187 6.10 1.97 1.50
C LYS A 187 6.93 0.71 1.73
N ILE A 188 6.48 -0.14 2.64
CA ILE A 188 7.12 -1.39 3.00
C ILE A 188 6.15 -2.53 2.69
N THR A 189 6.66 -3.59 2.07
CA THR A 189 5.88 -4.81 1.82
C THR A 189 6.71 -6.01 2.26
N GLY A 190 6.09 -6.92 2.98
CA GLY A 190 6.72 -8.15 3.46
C GLY A 190 5.70 -9.26 3.70
N ILE A 191 6.18 -10.46 3.98
CA ILE A 191 5.36 -11.63 4.28
C ILE A 191 5.57 -12.04 5.72
N LYS A 192 4.47 -12.19 6.45
CA LYS A 192 4.44 -12.81 7.77
C LYS A 192 3.88 -14.21 7.67
N GLU A 193 4.59 -15.20 8.20
CA GLU A 193 4.05 -16.55 8.36
C GLU A 193 3.06 -16.57 9.53
N ILE A 194 1.84 -17.03 9.26
CA ILE A 194 0.84 -17.27 10.30
C ILE A 194 1.05 -18.69 10.80
N SER A 195 1.55 -18.83 12.03
CA SER A 195 1.59 -20.15 12.67
C SER A 195 0.18 -20.72 12.71
N LYS A 196 -0.05 -21.88 12.07
CA LYS A 196 -1.27 -22.66 12.30
C LYS A 196 -1.36 -22.89 13.80
N LYS A 197 -2.30 -22.26 14.50
CA LYS A 197 -2.68 -22.72 15.83
C LYS A 197 -3.11 -24.18 15.63
N THR A 198 -2.29 -25.09 16.07
CA THR A 198 -2.65 -26.51 16.18
C THR A 198 -3.80 -26.55 17.17
N ASN A 199 -5.03 -26.60 16.68
CA ASN A 199 -6.15 -26.97 17.52
C ASN A 199 -5.89 -28.44 17.90
N VAL A 200 -5.16 -28.64 18.97
CA VAL A 200 -5.18 -29.94 19.68
C VAL A 200 -6.56 -30.01 20.30
N ILE A 201 -7.45 -30.70 19.60
CA ILE A 201 -8.72 -31.15 20.16
C ILE A 201 -8.29 -32.26 21.12
N THR A 202 -8.28 -31.96 22.40
CA THR A 202 -8.25 -32.95 23.47
C THR A 202 -9.65 -33.45 23.74
#